data_a4c6eea9e0b5a68e8101d97dd0aa0912
#
_entry.id   a4c6eea9e0b5a68e8101d97dd0aa0912
#
_cell.length_a   1.000
_cell.length_b   1.000
_cell.length_c   1.000
_cell.angle_alpha   90.00
_cell.angle_beta   90.00
_cell.angle_gamma   90.00
#
_symmetry.space_group_name_H-M   'P 1'
#
loop_
_entity.id
_entity.type
_entity.pdbx_description
1 polymer ?
#
loop_
_entity_poly.entity_id
_entity_poly.type
_entity_poly.pdbx_seq_one_letter_code
_entity_poly.pdbx_strand_id
1 'polypeptide(L)'
;TGGFIKKSYNLDFNKTQRFRWHPDEKRVKDIDLLTNWADKSKVRHVLAWEIMRESGVHAHFAFTVRVQQNGEFFSTADFVEDADNIYLERAGLNPDGALYKVYSNTLSSGDNGNSGVEKKNRKKERNQDLTDFIRGLNSGNTNEQWNFIYDNVNLPMCVNMAAANCVIRNTDMHRKNWYIYRDTGKSDEWALLPWDLDLSQGRKWNGTDTYFDNKLFSTDVIRVGTSVNLVQKMWSRPEVNEMLMRRIRTLTDRFLNEP
;
A
#
# COMPACT_ATOMS: atom_id res chain seq x y z
N THR A 1 -12.73 -9.26 -13.50
CA THR A 1 -11.95 -8.47 -14.45
C THR A 1 -12.39 -8.79 -15.89
N GLY A 2 -13.67 -8.53 -16.17
CA GLY A 2 -14.26 -8.75 -17.48
C GLY A 2 -13.70 -7.77 -18.51
N GLY A 3 -13.44 -8.25 -19.73
CA GLY A 3 -13.27 -7.42 -20.91
C GLY A 3 -11.84 -7.04 -21.33
N PHE A 4 -10.81 -7.26 -20.52
CA PHE A 4 -9.43 -6.99 -20.93
C PHE A 4 -8.83 -8.20 -21.67
N ILE A 5 -8.20 -7.95 -22.82
CA ILE A 5 -7.50 -8.98 -23.63
C ILE A 5 -6.35 -9.58 -22.80
N LYS A 6 -5.62 -8.76 -22.05
CA LYS A 6 -4.54 -9.15 -21.18
C LYS A 6 -5.03 -9.18 -19.73
N LYS A 7 -4.90 -10.32 -19.04
CA LYS A 7 -5.35 -10.54 -17.67
C LYS A 7 -4.18 -10.52 -16.69
N SER A 8 -4.44 -10.19 -15.43
CA SER A 8 -3.55 -10.46 -14.31
C SER A 8 -3.74 -11.91 -13.86
N TYR A 9 -2.68 -12.52 -13.35
CA TYR A 9 -2.68 -13.89 -12.86
C TYR A 9 -2.13 -13.91 -11.45
N ASN A 10 -2.77 -14.67 -10.59
CA ASN A 10 -2.18 -15.16 -9.35
C ASN A 10 -1.76 -16.62 -9.61
N LEU A 11 -0.52 -16.94 -9.32
CA LEU A 11 0.06 -18.27 -9.54
C LEU A 11 0.36 -18.94 -8.21
N ASP A 12 -0.41 -19.97 -7.88
CA ASP A 12 -0.19 -20.81 -6.72
C ASP A 12 0.80 -21.96 -7.06
N PHE A 13 1.83 -22.11 -6.25
CA PHE A 13 2.83 -23.17 -6.40
C PHE A 13 2.53 -24.35 -5.47
N ASN A 14 2.77 -25.55 -5.97
CA ASN A 14 2.66 -26.77 -5.19
C ASN A 14 3.54 -26.68 -3.93
N LYS A 15 3.08 -27.25 -2.82
CA LYS A 15 3.80 -27.27 -1.53
C LYS A 15 5.23 -27.82 -1.64
N THR A 16 5.47 -28.74 -2.56
CA THR A 16 6.79 -29.37 -2.80
C THR A 16 7.66 -28.63 -3.81
N GLN A 17 7.08 -27.65 -4.55
CA GLN A 17 7.75 -26.93 -5.64
C GLN A 17 7.51 -25.42 -5.54
N ARG A 18 7.72 -24.87 -4.35
CA ARG A 18 7.59 -23.43 -4.14
C ARG A 18 8.58 -22.64 -4.97
N PHE A 19 8.15 -21.49 -5.44
CA PHE A 19 8.93 -20.62 -6.30
C PHE A 19 9.96 -19.81 -5.49
N ARG A 20 11.13 -19.59 -6.07
CA ARG A 20 12.14 -18.66 -5.55
C ARG A 20 12.50 -17.69 -6.68
N TRP A 21 12.25 -16.42 -6.48
CA TRP A 21 12.48 -15.39 -7.47
C TRP A 21 13.87 -14.70 -7.35
N HIS A 22 14.53 -14.85 -6.20
CA HIS A 22 15.91 -14.39 -5.98
C HIS A 22 16.65 -15.41 -5.09
N PRO A 23 17.96 -15.65 -5.31
CA PRO A 23 18.73 -16.63 -4.53
C PRO A 23 18.70 -16.41 -3.02
N ASP A 24 18.71 -15.13 -2.58
CA ASP A 24 18.74 -14.74 -1.17
C ASP A 24 17.34 -14.69 -0.53
N GLU A 25 16.27 -14.86 -1.34
CA GLU A 25 14.90 -14.77 -0.85
C GLU A 25 14.33 -16.16 -0.49
N LYS A 26 13.37 -16.17 0.43
CA LYS A 26 12.62 -17.38 0.77
C LYS A 26 11.75 -17.83 -0.40
N ARG A 27 11.49 -19.13 -0.45
CA ARG A 27 10.55 -19.69 -1.42
C ARG A 27 9.11 -19.29 -1.04
N VAL A 28 8.37 -18.75 -2.00
CA VAL A 28 6.98 -18.32 -1.86
C VAL A 28 6.01 -19.37 -2.39
N LYS A 29 4.78 -19.35 -1.86
CA LYS A 29 3.70 -20.27 -2.27
C LYS A 29 2.93 -19.73 -3.49
N ASP A 30 2.88 -18.43 -3.65
CA ASP A 30 2.14 -17.72 -4.69
C ASP A 30 2.86 -16.44 -5.12
N ILE A 31 2.54 -15.96 -6.30
CA ILE A 31 3.00 -14.70 -6.87
C ILE A 31 1.89 -14.06 -7.69
N ASP A 32 1.89 -12.75 -7.78
CA ASP A 32 1.04 -12.01 -8.68
C ASP A 32 1.80 -11.59 -9.95
N LEU A 33 1.23 -11.87 -11.12
CA LEU A 33 1.63 -11.31 -12.40
C LEU A 33 0.58 -10.30 -12.85
N LEU A 34 0.86 -9.02 -12.62
CA LEU A 34 -0.09 -7.95 -12.90
C LEU A 34 0.07 -7.43 -14.32
N THR A 35 -1.05 -7.24 -14.99
CA THR A 35 -1.06 -6.80 -16.39
C THR A 35 -0.66 -5.36 -16.60
N ASN A 36 -0.77 -4.52 -15.57
CA ASN A 36 -0.55 -3.08 -15.67
C ASN A 36 -1.29 -2.44 -16.85
N TRP A 37 -2.56 -2.76 -17.00
CA TRP A 37 -3.35 -2.25 -18.12
C TRP A 37 -3.43 -0.72 -18.15
N ALA A 38 -3.56 -0.11 -16.97
CA ALA A 38 -3.67 1.34 -16.83
C ALA A 38 -2.36 2.08 -17.13
N ASP A 39 -1.22 1.44 -16.93
CA ASP A 39 0.09 2.03 -17.23
C ASP A 39 0.57 1.65 -18.65
N LYS A 40 0.46 2.59 -19.59
CA LYS A 40 0.96 2.40 -20.97
C LYS A 40 2.48 2.34 -21.04
N SER A 41 3.18 2.95 -20.10
CA SER A 41 4.65 2.92 -20.05
C SER A 41 5.21 1.61 -19.52
N LYS A 42 4.43 0.84 -18.75
CA LYS A 42 4.81 -0.41 -18.09
C LYS A 42 5.95 -0.28 -17.05
N VAL A 43 6.25 0.93 -16.61
CA VAL A 43 7.34 1.18 -15.62
C VAL A 43 6.87 1.88 -14.35
N ARG A 44 5.71 2.59 -14.37
CA ARG A 44 5.25 3.35 -13.20
C ARG A 44 5.07 2.50 -11.96
N HIS A 45 4.44 1.35 -12.12
CA HIS A 45 4.15 0.45 -11.01
C HIS A 45 5.44 -0.04 -10.34
N VAL A 46 6.39 -0.53 -11.13
CA VAL A 46 7.69 -1.01 -10.62
C VAL A 46 8.49 0.13 -10.01
N LEU A 47 8.57 1.28 -10.70
CA LEU A 47 9.26 2.47 -10.19
C LEU A 47 8.64 2.97 -8.88
N ALA A 48 7.31 2.97 -8.76
CA ALA A 48 6.63 3.36 -7.54
C ALA A 48 6.97 2.43 -6.37
N TRP A 49 7.02 1.11 -6.60
CA TRP A 49 7.45 0.14 -5.59
C TRP A 49 8.91 0.33 -5.17
N GLU A 50 9.78 0.63 -6.13
CA GLU A 50 11.19 0.91 -5.85
C GLU A 50 11.34 2.16 -4.98
N ILE A 51 10.70 3.28 -5.35
CA ILE A 51 10.69 4.52 -4.56
C ILE A 51 10.14 4.27 -3.15
N MET A 52 9.07 3.49 -3.01
CA MET A 52 8.52 3.12 -1.69
C MET A 52 9.56 2.40 -0.84
N ARG A 53 10.21 1.36 -1.37
CA ARG A 53 11.27 0.64 -0.63
C ARG A 53 12.45 1.53 -0.29
N GLU A 54 12.93 2.29 -1.25
CA GLU A 54 14.03 3.23 -1.06
C GLU A 54 13.69 4.36 -0.07
N SER A 55 12.41 4.66 0.10
CA SER A 55 11.90 5.55 1.15
C SER A 55 11.86 4.89 2.52
N GLY A 56 12.22 3.61 2.66
CA GLY A 56 12.08 2.86 3.91
C GLY A 56 10.64 2.51 4.27
N VAL A 57 9.73 2.50 3.29
CA VAL A 57 8.38 1.95 3.46
C VAL A 57 8.45 0.43 3.34
N HIS A 58 7.71 -0.27 4.21
CA HIS A 58 7.57 -1.73 4.14
C HIS A 58 6.73 -2.13 2.92
N ALA A 59 7.36 -2.11 1.76
CA ALA A 59 6.72 -2.26 0.46
C ALA A 59 7.04 -3.62 -0.18
N HIS A 60 6.19 -4.04 -1.11
CA HIS A 60 6.37 -5.28 -1.87
C HIS A 60 7.58 -5.21 -2.81
N PHE A 61 8.11 -6.36 -3.14
CA PHE A 61 9.07 -6.50 -4.23
C PHE A 61 8.30 -6.60 -5.54
N ALA A 62 8.71 -5.81 -6.54
CA ALA A 62 8.11 -5.82 -7.86
C ALA A 62 9.15 -5.55 -8.94
N PHE A 63 9.01 -6.22 -10.07
CA PHE A 63 9.82 -6.00 -11.28
C PHE A 63 9.08 -6.49 -12.53
N THR A 64 9.42 -5.93 -13.68
CA THR A 64 8.80 -6.33 -14.94
C THR A 64 9.37 -7.64 -15.44
N VAL A 65 8.51 -8.54 -15.89
CA VAL A 65 8.86 -9.84 -16.47
C VAL A 65 8.31 -10.01 -17.88
N ARG A 66 9.05 -10.77 -18.70
CA ARG A 66 8.57 -11.29 -19.96
C ARG A 66 7.86 -12.63 -19.74
N VAL A 67 6.59 -12.70 -20.09
CA VAL A 67 5.79 -13.92 -20.00
C VAL A 67 5.81 -14.64 -21.33
N GLN A 68 6.11 -15.94 -21.32
CA GLN A 68 6.02 -16.84 -22.48
C GLN A 68 4.92 -17.86 -22.26
N GLN A 69 4.25 -18.24 -23.33
CA GLN A 69 3.28 -19.33 -23.37
C GLN A 69 3.65 -20.28 -24.51
N ASN A 70 3.83 -21.55 -24.20
CA ASN A 70 4.24 -22.58 -25.18
C ASN A 70 5.51 -22.21 -25.98
N GLY A 71 6.47 -21.53 -25.33
CA GLY A 71 7.72 -21.11 -25.95
C GLY A 71 7.66 -19.76 -26.70
N GLU A 72 6.47 -19.26 -26.96
CA GLU A 72 6.26 -17.99 -27.67
C GLU A 72 6.05 -16.82 -26.72
N PHE A 73 6.41 -15.61 -27.16
CA PHE A 73 6.13 -14.38 -26.40
C PHE A 73 4.63 -14.19 -26.26
N PHE A 74 4.16 -14.13 -25.00
CA PHE A 74 2.76 -13.90 -24.70
C PHE A 74 2.49 -12.45 -24.26
N SER A 75 3.25 -11.95 -23.29
CA SER A 75 3.07 -10.60 -22.77
C SER A 75 4.24 -10.15 -21.88
N THR A 76 4.22 -8.87 -21.49
CA THR A 76 4.93 -8.39 -20.30
C THR A 76 3.96 -8.32 -19.13
N ALA A 77 4.42 -8.56 -17.94
CA ALA A 77 3.66 -8.39 -16.71
C ALA A 77 4.59 -7.86 -15.61
N ASP A 78 4.03 -7.27 -14.56
CA ASP A 78 4.81 -7.02 -13.35
C ASP A 78 4.64 -8.21 -12.42
N PHE A 79 5.76 -8.79 -12.04
CA PHE A 79 5.83 -9.63 -10.87
C PHE A 79 5.61 -8.75 -9.65
N VAL A 80 4.72 -9.16 -8.76
CA VAL A 80 4.53 -8.54 -7.45
C VAL A 80 4.46 -9.65 -6.42
N GLU A 81 5.18 -9.47 -5.34
CA GLU A 81 5.16 -10.36 -4.18
C GLU A 81 3.77 -10.37 -3.54
N ASP A 82 3.22 -11.56 -3.21
CA ASP A 82 1.93 -11.62 -2.49
C ASP A 82 2.07 -11.16 -1.03
N ALA A 83 1.00 -10.60 -0.52
CA ALA A 83 0.93 -10.10 0.84
C ALA A 83 0.63 -11.23 1.84
N ASP A 84 1.68 -11.85 2.36
CA ASP A 84 1.59 -12.92 3.34
C ASP A 84 2.63 -12.79 4.47
N ASN A 85 2.79 -13.82 5.27
CA ASN A 85 3.77 -13.86 6.35
C ASN A 85 5.23 -13.82 5.85
N ILE A 86 5.49 -14.31 4.63
CA ILE A 86 6.85 -14.27 4.03
C ILE A 86 7.19 -12.83 3.65
N TYR A 87 6.24 -12.12 3.04
CA TYR A 87 6.36 -10.68 2.78
C TYR A 87 6.61 -9.90 4.06
N LEU A 88 5.80 -10.11 5.12
CA LEU A 88 5.97 -9.41 6.38
C LEU A 88 7.38 -9.61 6.95
N GLU A 89 7.86 -10.86 6.99
CA GLU A 89 9.21 -11.18 7.47
C GLU A 89 10.30 -10.50 6.63
N ARG A 90 10.22 -10.57 5.31
CA ARG A 90 11.17 -9.93 4.40
C ARG A 90 11.16 -8.41 4.57
N ALA A 91 9.99 -7.82 4.77
CA ALA A 91 9.85 -6.39 5.00
C ALA A 91 10.27 -5.93 6.41
N GLY A 92 10.77 -6.84 7.25
CA GLY A 92 11.21 -6.53 8.62
C GLY A 92 10.06 -6.38 9.62
N LEU A 93 8.86 -6.85 9.25
CA LEU A 93 7.68 -6.83 10.09
C LEU A 93 7.48 -8.18 10.81
N ASN A 94 6.65 -8.21 11.83
CA ASN A 94 6.28 -9.44 12.50
C ASN A 94 5.43 -10.33 11.57
N PRO A 95 5.91 -11.51 11.16
CA PRO A 95 5.17 -12.41 10.27
C PRO A 95 3.88 -12.97 10.89
N ASP A 96 3.77 -12.93 12.22
CA ASP A 96 2.58 -13.32 12.95
C ASP A 96 1.62 -12.15 13.22
N GLY A 97 1.96 -10.95 12.80
CA GLY A 97 1.09 -9.77 12.87
C GLY A 97 -0.17 -9.92 12.01
N ALA A 98 -1.24 -9.22 12.36
CA ALA A 98 -2.47 -9.25 11.58
C ALA A 98 -2.34 -8.33 10.35
N LEU A 99 -2.64 -8.86 9.15
CA LEU A 99 -2.57 -8.11 7.89
C LEU A 99 -3.92 -8.16 7.18
N TYR A 100 -4.44 -6.99 6.83
CA TYR A 100 -5.71 -6.82 6.14
C TYR A 100 -5.52 -6.05 4.84
N LYS A 101 -5.92 -6.65 3.72
CA LYS A 101 -6.05 -5.96 2.42
C LYS A 101 -7.34 -5.17 2.41
N VAL A 102 -7.26 -3.89 2.06
CA VAL A 102 -8.43 -3.01 2.01
C VAL A 102 -8.85 -2.81 0.57
N TYR A 103 -10.11 -3.09 0.28
CA TYR A 103 -10.71 -2.93 -1.04
C TYR A 103 -12.00 -2.09 -1.05
N SER A 104 -12.61 -1.81 0.11
CA SER A 104 -13.75 -0.88 0.25
C SER A 104 -13.96 -0.45 1.70
N ASN A 105 -12.95 0.18 2.33
CA ASN A 105 -13.01 0.68 3.71
C ASN A 105 -12.19 1.97 3.83
N THR A 106 -12.58 2.89 4.68
CA THR A 106 -11.91 4.18 4.90
C THR A 106 -11.49 4.40 6.34
N LEU A 107 -11.73 3.43 7.23
CA LEU A 107 -11.58 3.54 8.68
C LEU A 107 -12.45 4.64 9.31
N SER A 108 -13.54 5.02 8.66
CA SER A 108 -14.50 6.00 9.19
C SER A 108 -15.49 5.35 10.16
N SER A 109 -16.25 6.15 10.89
CA SER A 109 -17.22 5.67 11.89
C SER A 109 -18.33 4.77 11.33
N GLY A 110 -18.57 4.83 10.01
CA GLY A 110 -19.52 3.94 9.31
C GLY A 110 -18.92 2.61 8.88
N ASP A 111 -17.61 2.44 9.00
CA ASP A 111 -16.91 1.21 8.64
C ASP A 111 -16.76 0.25 9.83
N ASN A 112 -16.42 -0.99 9.56
CA ASN A 112 -16.04 -2.00 10.56
C ASN A 112 -15.00 -2.98 9.99
N GLY A 113 -14.44 -3.82 10.84
CA GLY A 113 -13.39 -4.76 10.46
C GLY A 113 -13.83 -5.93 9.56
N ASN A 114 -15.13 -6.09 9.29
CA ASN A 114 -15.68 -7.18 8.48
C ASN A 114 -16.14 -6.73 7.09
N SER A 115 -16.12 -5.43 6.82
CA SER A 115 -16.66 -4.84 5.60
C SER A 115 -15.55 -4.20 4.78
N GLY A 116 -15.43 -4.58 3.51
CA GLY A 116 -14.48 -4.01 2.59
C GLY A 116 -13.01 -4.35 2.86
N VAL A 117 -12.74 -5.45 3.58
CA VAL A 117 -11.41 -5.94 3.90
C VAL A 117 -11.29 -7.45 3.71
N GLU A 118 -10.08 -7.90 3.40
CA GLU A 118 -9.70 -9.32 3.37
C GLU A 118 -8.54 -9.55 4.34
N LYS A 119 -8.70 -10.45 5.31
CA LYS A 119 -7.62 -10.83 6.21
C LYS A 119 -6.64 -11.76 5.49
N LYS A 120 -5.39 -11.32 5.29
CA LYS A 120 -4.38 -12.05 4.51
C LYS A 120 -3.70 -13.16 5.31
N ASN A 121 -3.52 -12.96 6.60
CA ASN A 121 -2.99 -13.96 7.54
C ASN A 121 -3.93 -14.13 8.73
N ARG A 122 -3.63 -15.06 9.68
CA ARG A 122 -4.48 -15.30 10.87
C ARG A 122 -5.97 -15.51 10.52
N LYS A 123 -6.26 -16.15 9.37
CA LYS A 123 -7.61 -16.26 8.77
C LYS A 123 -8.65 -16.98 9.64
N LYS A 124 -8.22 -17.69 10.68
CA LYS A 124 -9.10 -18.37 11.65
C LYS A 124 -9.65 -17.44 12.72
N GLU A 125 -9.05 -16.27 12.89
CA GLU A 125 -9.46 -15.29 13.89
C GLU A 125 -10.48 -14.31 13.31
N ARG A 126 -11.39 -13.84 14.15
CA ARG A 126 -12.33 -12.78 13.79
C ARG A 126 -11.58 -11.45 13.60
N ASN A 127 -12.20 -10.53 12.86
CA ASN A 127 -11.65 -9.18 12.64
C ASN A 127 -12.08 -8.18 13.74
N GLN A 128 -12.25 -8.67 14.96
CA GLN A 128 -12.70 -7.83 16.07
C GLN A 128 -11.67 -6.76 16.42
N ASP A 129 -10.39 -7.10 16.33
CA ASP A 129 -9.28 -6.17 16.54
C ASP A 129 -9.36 -4.96 15.60
N LEU A 130 -9.63 -5.17 14.30
CA LEU A 130 -9.80 -4.06 13.34
C LEU A 130 -11.10 -3.27 13.61
N THR A 131 -12.17 -3.95 14.03
CA THR A 131 -13.42 -3.27 14.42
C THR A 131 -13.20 -2.36 15.63
N ASP A 132 -12.47 -2.84 16.63
CA ASP A 132 -12.15 -2.08 17.84
C ASP A 132 -11.21 -0.91 17.54
N PHE A 133 -10.24 -1.10 16.65
CA PHE A 133 -9.38 -0.04 16.15
C PHE A 133 -10.18 1.08 15.45
N ILE A 134 -11.06 0.73 14.51
CA ILE A 134 -11.92 1.69 13.81
C ILE A 134 -12.80 2.46 14.82
N ARG A 135 -13.34 1.76 15.82
CA ARG A 135 -14.14 2.40 16.87
C ARG A 135 -13.30 3.39 17.69
N GLY A 136 -12.13 2.98 18.17
CA GLY A 136 -11.23 3.85 18.93
C GLY A 136 -10.78 5.08 18.15
N LEU A 137 -10.45 4.91 16.87
CA LEU A 137 -10.08 6.00 15.98
C LEU A 137 -11.18 7.07 15.81
N ASN A 138 -12.45 6.71 16.05
CA ASN A 138 -13.62 7.58 15.83
C ASN A 138 -14.39 7.91 17.12
N SER A 139 -13.98 7.40 18.27
CA SER A 139 -14.68 7.60 19.55
C SER A 139 -14.26 8.90 20.22
N GLY A 140 -15.22 9.54 20.90
CA GLY A 140 -14.96 10.70 21.73
C GLY A 140 -14.66 11.98 20.96
N ASN A 141 -14.08 12.95 21.67
CA ASN A 141 -13.65 14.22 21.09
C ASN A 141 -12.27 14.10 20.39
N THR A 142 -11.83 15.15 19.74
CA THR A 142 -10.57 15.20 18.99
C THR A 142 -9.35 14.83 19.83
N ASN A 143 -9.28 15.23 21.10
CA ASN A 143 -8.13 14.92 21.95
C ASN A 143 -8.11 13.43 22.34
N GLU A 144 -9.28 12.84 22.65
CA GLU A 144 -9.41 11.41 22.95
C GLU A 144 -9.03 10.56 21.72
N GLN A 145 -9.45 10.95 20.52
CA GLN A 145 -9.07 10.29 19.28
C GLN A 145 -7.55 10.35 19.04
N TRP A 146 -6.91 11.50 19.36
CA TRP A 146 -5.46 11.62 19.21
C TRP A 146 -4.69 10.86 20.29
N ASN A 147 -5.16 10.81 21.51
CA ASN A 147 -4.59 9.93 22.54
C ASN A 147 -4.65 8.47 22.07
N PHE A 148 -5.80 8.02 21.55
CA PHE A 148 -5.93 6.68 20.99
C PHE A 148 -4.95 6.44 19.83
N ILE A 149 -4.77 7.41 18.91
CA ILE A 149 -3.82 7.30 17.81
C ILE A 149 -2.39 7.19 18.33
N TYR A 150 -1.97 8.00 19.29
CA TYR A 150 -0.63 7.94 19.86
C TYR A 150 -0.34 6.61 20.56
N ASP A 151 -1.33 6.01 21.19
CA ASP A 151 -1.19 4.76 21.92
C ASP A 151 -1.28 3.50 21.03
N ASN A 152 -1.89 3.61 19.84
CA ASN A 152 -2.24 2.43 19.04
C ASN A 152 -1.72 2.47 17.59
N VAL A 153 -1.11 3.56 17.14
CA VAL A 153 -0.65 3.70 15.75
C VAL A 153 0.85 3.95 15.68
N ASN A 154 1.54 3.18 14.90
CA ASN A 154 2.92 3.47 14.53
C ASN A 154 2.95 4.68 13.58
N LEU A 155 2.89 5.87 14.17
CA LEU A 155 2.84 7.13 13.43
C LEU A 155 4.06 7.32 12.51
N PRO A 156 5.31 7.00 12.90
CA PRO A 156 6.45 7.09 12.00
C PRO A 156 6.28 6.28 10.72
N MET A 157 5.77 5.04 10.81
CA MET A 157 5.48 4.21 9.63
C MET A 157 4.38 4.82 8.76
N CYS A 158 3.29 5.27 9.38
CA CYS A 158 2.17 5.89 8.66
C CYS A 158 2.59 7.21 7.99
N VAL A 159 3.35 8.06 8.66
CA VAL A 159 3.91 9.31 8.12
C VAL A 159 4.82 9.00 6.93
N ASN A 160 5.71 8.03 7.06
CA ASN A 160 6.63 7.65 5.99
C ASN A 160 5.88 7.16 4.75
N MET A 161 4.90 6.27 4.92
CA MET A 161 4.07 5.76 3.84
C MET A 161 3.24 6.88 3.17
N ALA A 162 2.61 7.75 3.96
CA ALA A 162 1.82 8.87 3.44
C ALA A 162 2.70 9.87 2.67
N ALA A 163 3.90 10.20 3.18
CA ALA A 163 4.84 11.07 2.50
C ALA A 163 5.35 10.46 1.18
N ALA A 164 5.68 9.18 1.16
CA ALA A 164 6.10 8.50 -0.07
C ALA A 164 4.98 8.46 -1.11
N ASN A 165 3.72 8.23 -0.70
CA ASN A 165 2.55 8.34 -1.59
C ASN A 165 2.41 9.74 -2.22
N CYS A 166 2.71 10.80 -1.48
CA CYS A 166 2.72 12.17 -2.02
C CYS A 166 3.81 12.33 -3.08
N VAL A 167 5.01 11.86 -2.82
CA VAL A 167 6.15 11.97 -3.75
C VAL A 167 5.90 11.23 -5.07
N ILE A 168 5.39 10.00 -5.00
CA ILE A 168 5.02 9.25 -6.21
C ILE A 168 3.66 9.69 -6.79
N ARG A 169 2.97 10.64 -6.16
CA ARG A 169 1.62 11.08 -6.57
C ARG A 169 0.66 9.91 -6.81
N ASN A 170 0.56 8.99 -5.85
CA ASN A 170 -0.39 7.89 -5.89
C ASN A 170 -1.81 8.40 -5.63
N THR A 171 -2.54 8.72 -6.68
CA THR A 171 -3.88 9.29 -6.59
C THR A 171 -4.99 8.27 -6.42
N ASP A 172 -4.68 6.97 -6.46
CA ASP A 172 -5.66 5.87 -6.33
C ASP A 172 -5.68 5.23 -4.93
N MET A 173 -4.97 5.81 -3.96
CA MET A 173 -5.14 5.44 -2.56
C MET A 173 -6.41 6.08 -2.00
N HIS A 174 -7.50 5.32 -1.98
CA HIS A 174 -8.81 5.74 -1.48
C HIS A 174 -9.38 4.71 -0.52
N ARG A 175 -10.62 4.25 -0.76
CA ARG A 175 -11.28 3.15 -0.04
C ARG A 175 -10.61 1.78 -0.28
N LYS A 176 -9.62 1.74 -1.15
CA LYS A 176 -8.88 0.56 -1.61
C LYS A 176 -7.42 0.90 -1.80
N ASN A 177 -6.64 -0.08 -2.23
CA ASN A 177 -5.25 0.05 -2.65
C ASN A 177 -4.29 0.36 -1.50
N TRP A 178 -4.52 -0.27 -0.35
CA TRP A 178 -3.63 -0.26 0.81
C TRP A 178 -3.91 -1.46 1.70
N TYR A 179 -2.96 -1.75 2.59
CA TYR A 179 -3.14 -2.68 3.68
C TYR A 179 -3.12 -1.95 5.01
N ILE A 180 -3.79 -2.55 6.01
CA ILE A 180 -3.58 -2.21 7.40
C ILE A 180 -2.97 -3.40 8.13
N TYR A 181 -1.91 -3.15 8.87
CA TYR A 181 -1.13 -4.13 9.59
C TYR A 181 -1.17 -3.80 11.09
N ARG A 182 -1.26 -4.85 11.91
CA ARG A 182 -1.10 -4.76 13.36
C ARG A 182 0.05 -5.65 13.80
N ASP A 183 0.98 -5.11 14.60
CA ASP A 183 2.11 -5.86 15.18
C ASP A 183 1.65 -6.72 16.37
N THR A 184 0.73 -7.64 16.10
CA THR A 184 0.01 -8.44 17.09
C THR A 184 0.96 -9.23 17.98
N GLY A 185 0.82 -9.06 19.29
CA GLY A 185 1.62 -9.78 20.30
C GLY A 185 3.03 -9.24 20.50
N LYS A 186 3.35 -8.08 19.89
CA LYS A 186 4.57 -7.31 20.15
C LYS A 186 4.20 -5.90 20.60
N SER A 187 4.33 -4.87 19.73
CA SER A 187 3.90 -3.52 20.08
C SER A 187 2.39 -3.33 20.06
N ASP A 188 1.67 -4.20 19.36
CA ASP A 188 0.23 -4.11 19.09
C ASP A 188 -0.19 -2.84 18.29
N GLU A 189 0.76 -2.05 17.82
CA GLU A 189 0.52 -0.87 17.02
C GLU A 189 0.03 -1.21 15.62
N TRP A 190 -0.78 -0.31 15.08
CA TRP A 190 -1.30 -0.36 13.72
C TRP A 190 -0.48 0.51 12.77
N ALA A 191 -0.30 0.04 11.55
CA ALA A 191 0.40 0.76 10.49
C ALA A 191 -0.28 0.58 9.13
N LEU A 192 -0.14 1.59 8.26
CA LEU A 192 -0.59 1.53 6.87
C LEU A 192 0.55 1.01 5.98
N LEU A 193 0.22 0.12 5.03
CA LEU A 193 1.16 -0.39 4.03
C LEU A 193 0.59 -0.18 2.62
N PRO A 194 1.44 0.06 1.61
CA PRO A 194 1.00 0.37 0.26
C PRO A 194 0.52 -0.88 -0.49
N TRP A 195 -0.43 -0.66 -1.42
CA TRP A 195 -0.86 -1.63 -2.42
C TRP A 195 -1.28 -0.94 -3.71
N ASP A 196 -1.11 -1.61 -4.86
CA ASP A 196 -1.60 -1.23 -6.18
C ASP A 196 -1.19 0.19 -6.60
N LEU A 197 0.08 0.36 -6.95
CA LEU A 197 0.71 1.65 -7.22
C LEU A 197 0.74 2.01 -8.72
N ASP A 198 -0.02 1.34 -9.57
CA ASP A 198 0.02 1.50 -11.04
C ASP A 198 -0.52 2.85 -11.53
N LEU A 199 -1.38 3.51 -10.71
CA LEU A 199 -1.89 4.85 -10.95
C LEU A 199 -1.10 5.93 -10.17
N SER A 200 0.21 5.86 -10.27
CA SER A 200 1.15 6.83 -9.68
C SER A 200 1.73 7.79 -10.74
N GLN A 201 2.70 8.65 -10.33
CA GLN A 201 3.33 9.70 -11.14
C GLN A 201 2.30 10.58 -11.88
N GLY A 202 1.25 10.99 -11.18
CA GLY A 202 0.22 11.89 -11.67
C GLY A 202 -0.84 11.27 -12.58
N ARG A 203 -0.81 9.96 -12.81
CA ARG A 203 -1.85 9.26 -13.56
C ARG A 203 -3.20 9.33 -12.83
N LYS A 204 -4.27 9.73 -13.52
CA LYS A 204 -5.61 9.79 -12.92
C LYS A 204 -6.23 8.40 -12.74
N TRP A 205 -6.93 8.21 -11.65
CA TRP A 205 -7.64 6.96 -11.30
C TRP A 205 -8.90 6.67 -12.15
N ASN A 206 -9.40 7.65 -12.88
CA ASN A 206 -10.67 7.54 -13.62
C ASN A 206 -10.60 6.69 -14.89
N GLY A 207 -9.51 5.95 -15.11
CA GLY A 207 -9.34 5.05 -16.24
C GLY A 207 -9.09 5.71 -17.60
N THR A 208 -9.03 7.05 -17.66
CA THR A 208 -8.64 7.78 -18.86
C THR A 208 -7.12 7.88 -18.98
N ASP A 209 -6.62 8.17 -20.21
CA ASP A 209 -5.18 8.45 -20.42
C ASP A 209 -4.81 9.89 -20.02
N THR A 210 -5.50 10.44 -19.02
CA THR A 210 -5.27 11.79 -18.54
C THR A 210 -4.41 11.80 -17.28
N TYR A 211 -3.70 12.90 -17.10
CA TYR A 211 -2.88 13.19 -15.95
C TYR A 211 -3.44 14.41 -15.22
N PHE A 212 -3.09 14.55 -13.95
CA PHE A 212 -3.31 15.82 -13.27
C PHE A 212 -2.47 16.90 -13.96
N ASP A 213 -3.05 18.09 -14.11
CA ASP A 213 -2.32 19.22 -14.65
C ASP A 213 -1.16 19.64 -13.71
N ASN A 214 -0.27 20.49 -14.20
CA ASN A 214 0.92 20.95 -13.48
C ASN A 214 0.62 21.98 -12.39
N LYS A 215 -0.53 21.90 -11.71
CA LYS A 215 -0.85 22.75 -10.57
C LYS A 215 0.00 22.37 -9.36
N LEU A 216 1.21 22.88 -9.30
CA LEU A 216 2.18 22.62 -8.21
C LEU A 216 1.69 23.06 -6.83
N PHE A 217 0.65 23.89 -6.73
CA PHE A 217 0.22 24.55 -5.50
C PHE A 217 -1.22 24.25 -5.07
N SER A 218 -1.90 23.28 -5.69
CA SER A 218 -3.20 22.86 -5.16
C SER A 218 -3.03 21.83 -4.04
N THR A 219 -3.87 21.93 -3.01
CA THR A 219 -3.89 20.94 -1.91
C THR A 219 -4.13 19.52 -2.39
N ASP A 220 -4.84 19.36 -3.51
CA ASP A 220 -5.15 18.06 -4.13
C ASP A 220 -3.91 17.38 -4.74
N VAL A 221 -2.85 18.15 -4.99
CA VAL A 221 -1.60 17.62 -5.53
C VAL A 221 -0.73 16.99 -4.44
N ILE A 222 -0.72 17.57 -3.24
CA ILE A 222 0.15 17.17 -2.14
C ILE A 222 -0.54 16.15 -1.23
N ARG A 223 -1.82 16.37 -0.91
CA ARG A 223 -2.54 15.56 0.08
C ARG A 223 -3.17 14.32 -0.53
N VAL A 224 -2.38 13.30 -0.75
CA VAL A 224 -2.84 11.98 -1.24
C VAL A 224 -3.42 11.15 -0.09
N GLY A 225 -4.44 10.34 -0.39
CA GLY A 225 -5.01 9.37 0.54
C GLY A 225 -5.93 9.93 1.62
N THR A 226 -6.36 11.21 1.53
CA THR A 226 -7.18 11.87 2.55
C THR A 226 -8.60 11.33 2.69
N SER A 227 -9.05 10.45 1.81
CA SER A 227 -10.28 9.67 2.00
C SER A 227 -10.13 8.58 3.06
N VAL A 228 -8.92 8.18 3.42
CA VAL A 228 -8.63 7.29 4.55
C VAL A 228 -8.59 8.12 5.83
N ASN A 229 -9.48 7.84 6.76
CA ASN A 229 -9.71 8.67 7.95
C ASN A 229 -8.42 8.91 8.77
N LEU A 230 -7.60 7.87 8.97
CA LEU A 230 -6.32 8.04 9.66
C LEU A 230 -5.39 9.03 8.94
N VAL A 231 -5.29 8.94 7.62
CA VAL A 231 -4.48 9.87 6.81
C VAL A 231 -5.04 11.29 6.88
N GLN A 232 -6.37 11.44 6.80
CA GLN A 232 -7.02 12.74 6.95
C GLN A 232 -6.73 13.38 8.32
N LYS A 233 -6.80 12.60 9.40
CA LYS A 233 -6.43 13.06 10.75
C LYS A 233 -4.97 13.49 10.82
N MET A 234 -4.05 12.74 10.25
CA MET A 234 -2.62 13.08 10.20
C MET A 234 -2.38 14.44 9.52
N TRP A 235 -3.07 14.73 8.42
CA TRP A 235 -3.00 16.02 7.75
C TRP A 235 -3.63 17.18 8.55
N SER A 236 -4.59 16.86 9.41
CA SER A 236 -5.33 17.88 10.21
C SER A 236 -4.65 18.22 11.53
N ARG A 237 -3.73 17.39 12.00
CA ARG A 237 -2.99 17.61 13.26
C ARG A 237 -1.71 18.38 13.01
N PRO A 238 -1.53 19.58 13.53
CA PRO A 238 -0.39 20.45 13.19
C PRO A 238 0.96 19.76 13.34
N GLU A 239 1.21 19.08 14.45
CA GLU A 239 2.48 18.42 14.74
C GLU A 239 2.78 17.27 13.77
N VAL A 240 1.76 16.46 13.43
CA VAL A 240 1.90 15.35 12.49
C VAL A 240 1.97 15.84 11.05
N ASN A 241 1.24 16.90 10.71
CA ASN A 241 1.37 17.57 9.42
C ASN A 241 2.80 18.09 9.20
N GLU A 242 3.41 18.70 10.22
CA GLU A 242 4.80 19.14 10.14
C GLU A 242 5.76 17.95 9.89
N MET A 243 5.56 16.82 10.56
CA MET A 243 6.32 15.60 10.30
C MET A 243 6.15 15.13 8.85
N LEU A 244 4.92 15.12 8.33
CA LEU A 244 4.61 14.77 6.93
C LEU A 244 5.33 15.70 5.96
N MET A 245 5.24 17.02 6.15
CA MET A 245 5.85 18.00 5.26
C MET A 245 7.39 17.89 5.26
N ARG A 246 7.99 17.71 6.43
CA ARG A 246 9.44 17.47 6.55
C ARG A 246 9.86 16.19 5.82
N ARG A 247 9.07 15.12 5.97
CA ARG A 247 9.37 13.84 5.31
C ARG A 247 9.19 13.93 3.80
N ILE A 248 8.13 14.57 3.32
CA ILE A 248 7.92 14.82 1.88
C ILE A 248 9.13 15.57 1.31
N ARG A 249 9.59 16.64 1.96
CA ARG A 249 10.77 17.39 1.52
C ARG A 249 12.00 16.49 1.44
N THR A 250 12.30 15.73 2.50
CA THR A 250 13.45 14.81 2.51
C THR A 250 13.41 13.82 1.34
N LEU A 251 12.24 13.27 1.05
CA LEU A 251 12.08 12.32 -0.05
C LEU A 251 12.13 13.00 -1.42
N THR A 252 11.58 14.20 -1.54
CA THR A 252 11.69 15.02 -2.75
C THR A 252 13.16 15.36 -3.06
N ASP A 253 13.89 15.81 -2.05
CA ASP A 253 15.32 16.12 -2.16
C ASP A 253 16.14 14.87 -2.55
N ARG A 254 15.69 13.66 -2.17
CA ARG A 254 16.34 12.40 -2.52
C ARG A 254 16.03 11.92 -3.94
N PHE A 255 14.78 12.00 -4.38
CA PHE A 255 14.31 11.33 -5.59
C PHE A 255 14.01 12.27 -6.76
N LEU A 256 13.79 13.54 -6.52
CA LEU A 256 13.37 14.51 -7.52
C LEU A 256 14.43 15.63 -7.71
N ASN A 257 15.67 15.35 -7.41
CA ASN A 257 16.78 16.25 -7.70
C ASN A 257 17.02 16.36 -9.21
N GLU A 258 17.38 17.56 -9.67
CA GLU A 258 18.00 17.70 -10.97
C GLU A 258 19.36 16.99 -10.97
N PRO A 259 19.69 16.27 -12.05
CA PRO A 259 20.97 15.58 -12.17
C PRO A 259 22.17 16.53 -12.20
#